data_48b45ed03776020f3956d2dc34456d94
#
_entry.id   48b45ed03776020f3956d2dc34456d94
#
_cell.length_a   1.000
_cell.length_b   1.000
_cell.length_c   1.000
_cell.angle_alpha   90.00
_cell.angle_beta   90.00
_cell.angle_gamma   90.00
#
_symmetry.space_group_name_H-M   'P 1'
#
loop_
_entity.id
_entity.type
_entity.pdbx_description
1 polymer ?
#
loop_
_entity_poly.entity_id
_entity_poly.type
_entity_poly.pdbx_seq_one_letter_code
_entity_poly.pdbx_strand_id
1 'polypeptide(L)'
;MTTRKELVEKVRYLANRGIGVDADGYYGMQCADLPNFYCINDFGKRLGGNAIDFLNSAEALGFYVKYNAPDDINPKAGDVFVMDTQAIYGHPYGHTGIVIEDSDGYTIKTIEQNIDGNKDSLEVGAPARYNTRSFNGIVGWFSFPFDEDTVEEATGWIEDENGWTYRDEYGVPVSVWKEINGAWYKFDSDGYILTNEWVALEDKWYWLKSDGAMAKGWQNINGKWYFFHEDGSMHEGWLEYFDKVYYLTANDGDMVSRECRQIDGEWYYFNENGERLEKANINVDEQGKIHF
;
A
#
# COMPACT_ATOMS: atom_id res chain seq x y z
N MET A 1 -13.68 -6.24 -27.05
CA MET A 1 -14.08 -6.51 -25.66
C MET A 1 -14.37 -5.17 -24.97
N THR A 2 -14.97 -5.16 -23.80
CA THR A 2 -15.36 -3.93 -23.10
C THR A 2 -14.17 -3.36 -22.31
N THR A 3 -14.01 -2.04 -22.31
CA THR A 3 -13.03 -1.31 -21.47
C THR A 3 -13.61 -0.98 -20.09
N ARG A 4 -12.74 -0.67 -19.10
CA ARG A 4 -13.18 -0.20 -17.76
C ARG A 4 -14.11 1.01 -17.87
N LYS A 5 -13.73 1.98 -18.71
CA LYS A 5 -14.51 3.20 -18.93
C LYS A 5 -15.89 2.88 -19.50
N GLU A 6 -15.97 2.02 -20.51
CA GLU A 6 -17.27 1.60 -21.10
C GLU A 6 -18.16 0.87 -20.10
N LEU A 7 -17.59 0.00 -19.24
CA LEU A 7 -18.36 -0.65 -18.20
C LEU A 7 -18.91 0.38 -17.20
N VAL A 8 -18.08 1.31 -16.74
CA VAL A 8 -18.52 2.35 -15.79
C VAL A 8 -19.61 3.24 -16.40
N GLU A 9 -19.51 3.59 -17.68
CA GLU A 9 -20.56 4.35 -18.38
C GLU A 9 -21.88 3.56 -18.47
N LYS A 10 -21.81 2.25 -18.78
CA LYS A 10 -22.99 1.36 -18.81
C LYS A 10 -23.68 1.27 -17.45
N VAL A 11 -22.95 1.08 -16.36
CA VAL A 11 -23.56 0.99 -15.04
C VAL A 11 -24.11 2.34 -14.55
N ARG A 12 -23.44 3.44 -14.86
CA ARG A 12 -23.94 4.80 -14.58
C ARG A 12 -25.24 5.08 -15.34
N TYR A 13 -25.35 4.60 -16.58
CA TYR A 13 -26.59 4.70 -17.35
C TYR A 13 -27.77 4.03 -16.62
N LEU A 14 -27.55 2.83 -16.07
CA LEU A 14 -28.59 2.13 -15.28
C LEU A 14 -28.98 2.95 -14.03
N ALA A 15 -28.01 3.35 -13.22
CA ALA A 15 -28.25 4.07 -11.98
C ALA A 15 -28.96 5.42 -12.21
N ASN A 16 -28.57 6.17 -13.24
CA ASN A 16 -29.18 7.46 -13.59
C ASN A 16 -30.64 7.34 -14.01
N ARG A 17 -31.07 6.18 -14.46
CA ARG A 17 -32.44 5.90 -14.92
C ARG A 17 -33.26 5.10 -13.92
N GLY A 18 -32.65 4.69 -12.81
CA GLY A 18 -33.32 3.80 -11.85
C GLY A 18 -33.69 2.44 -12.45
N ILE A 19 -32.85 1.93 -13.37
CA ILE A 19 -33.02 0.64 -14.03
C ILE A 19 -32.11 -0.36 -13.32
N GLY A 20 -32.58 -1.59 -13.15
CA GLY A 20 -31.78 -2.72 -12.72
C GLY A 20 -31.73 -3.80 -13.78
N VAL A 21 -30.93 -4.80 -13.52
CA VAL A 21 -30.82 -6.02 -14.35
C VAL A 21 -31.13 -7.23 -13.50
N ASP A 22 -31.75 -8.24 -14.12
CA ASP A 22 -32.00 -9.56 -13.57
C ASP A 22 -31.29 -10.55 -14.51
N ALA A 23 -30.13 -11.02 -14.11
CA ALA A 23 -29.21 -11.77 -14.96
C ALA A 23 -29.59 -13.24 -15.06
N ASP A 24 -30.37 -13.76 -14.11
CA ASP A 24 -30.73 -15.18 -14.04
C ASP A 24 -32.22 -15.46 -14.08
N GLY A 25 -33.06 -14.44 -13.96
CA GLY A 25 -34.51 -14.54 -13.97
C GLY A 25 -35.13 -15.06 -12.67
N TYR A 26 -34.34 -15.03 -11.57
CA TYR A 26 -34.77 -15.51 -10.25
C TYR A 26 -34.64 -14.42 -9.21
N TYR A 27 -35.62 -14.27 -8.36
CA TYR A 27 -35.67 -13.33 -7.23
C TYR A 27 -35.59 -11.85 -7.61
N GLY A 28 -35.73 -11.50 -8.90
CA GLY A 28 -35.63 -10.13 -9.40
C GLY A 28 -34.21 -9.55 -9.32
N MET A 29 -34.08 -8.23 -9.31
CA MET A 29 -32.82 -7.49 -9.41
C MET A 29 -31.99 -7.60 -8.13
N GLN A 30 -31.24 -8.68 -7.95
CA GLN A 30 -30.36 -8.90 -6.81
C GLN A 30 -28.97 -8.21 -6.98
N CYS A 31 -28.22 -8.09 -5.90
CA CYS A 31 -26.87 -7.50 -5.97
C CYS A 31 -25.92 -8.28 -6.89
N ALA A 32 -26.05 -9.62 -6.90
CA ALA A 32 -25.26 -10.53 -7.73
C ALA A 32 -25.57 -10.41 -9.24
N ASP A 33 -26.75 -9.91 -9.59
CA ASP A 33 -27.15 -9.79 -11.00
C ASP A 33 -26.36 -8.73 -11.75
N LEU A 34 -26.04 -7.61 -11.10
CA LEU A 34 -25.33 -6.52 -11.76
C LEU A 34 -23.96 -6.93 -12.29
N PRO A 35 -23.06 -7.52 -11.49
CA PRO A 35 -21.79 -8.03 -12.01
C PRO A 35 -21.98 -9.20 -12.99
N ASN A 36 -22.93 -10.12 -12.73
CA ASN A 36 -23.19 -11.25 -13.60
C ASN A 36 -23.71 -10.83 -14.97
N PHE A 37 -24.57 -9.82 -15.03
CA PHE A 37 -25.06 -9.30 -16.30
C PHE A 37 -23.93 -8.91 -17.24
N TYR A 38 -22.96 -8.15 -16.75
CA TYR A 38 -21.79 -7.74 -17.54
C TYR A 38 -20.81 -8.89 -17.77
N CYS A 39 -20.61 -9.76 -16.77
CA CYS A 39 -19.76 -10.95 -16.92
C CYS A 39 -20.24 -11.83 -18.10
N ILE A 40 -21.56 -12.00 -18.24
CA ILE A 40 -22.16 -12.80 -19.32
C ILE A 40 -22.10 -12.04 -20.64
N ASN A 41 -22.59 -10.80 -20.68
CA ASN A 41 -22.81 -10.10 -21.92
C ASN A 41 -21.54 -9.50 -22.54
N ASP A 42 -20.58 -9.06 -21.73
CA ASP A 42 -19.38 -8.40 -22.18
C ASP A 42 -18.17 -9.34 -22.26
N PHE A 43 -18.14 -10.37 -21.38
CA PHE A 43 -16.96 -11.26 -21.26
C PHE A 43 -17.27 -12.74 -21.54
N GLY A 44 -18.54 -13.09 -21.79
CA GLY A 44 -18.94 -14.46 -22.17
C GLY A 44 -18.73 -15.50 -21.07
N LYS A 45 -18.64 -15.07 -19.80
CA LYS A 45 -18.42 -15.92 -18.62
C LYS A 45 -19.55 -15.69 -17.61
N ARG A 46 -19.67 -16.57 -16.62
CA ARG A 46 -20.69 -16.46 -15.56
C ARG A 46 -20.07 -16.72 -14.20
N LEU A 47 -20.29 -15.80 -13.26
CA LEU A 47 -19.96 -16.00 -11.86
C LEU A 47 -20.94 -16.96 -11.21
N GLY A 48 -20.45 -17.88 -10.39
CA GLY A 48 -21.24 -18.86 -9.68
C GLY A 48 -21.38 -18.57 -8.20
N GLY A 49 -22.46 -19.05 -7.58
CA GLY A 49 -22.74 -18.89 -6.16
C GLY A 49 -23.41 -17.56 -5.80
N ASN A 50 -23.44 -17.26 -4.50
CA ASN A 50 -23.91 -15.99 -3.97
C ASN A 50 -22.80 -14.90 -4.10
N ALA A 51 -23.12 -13.66 -3.79
CA ALA A 51 -22.13 -12.56 -3.87
C ALA A 51 -20.86 -12.85 -3.08
N ILE A 52 -20.94 -13.50 -1.91
CA ILE A 52 -19.77 -13.87 -1.10
C ILE A 52 -18.83 -14.86 -1.81
N ASP A 53 -19.36 -15.66 -2.73
CA ASP A 53 -18.59 -16.69 -3.45
C ASP A 53 -17.88 -16.12 -4.70
N PHE A 54 -18.12 -14.86 -5.03
CA PHE A 54 -17.66 -14.27 -6.29
C PHE A 54 -16.14 -14.14 -6.42
N LEU A 55 -15.38 -13.96 -5.34
CA LEU A 55 -13.91 -13.96 -5.42
C LEU A 55 -13.40 -15.33 -5.90
N ASN A 56 -13.88 -16.41 -5.27
CA ASN A 56 -13.49 -17.78 -5.66
C ASN A 56 -13.95 -18.11 -7.08
N SER A 57 -15.14 -17.65 -7.45
CA SER A 57 -15.69 -17.87 -8.80
C SER A 57 -14.91 -17.10 -9.86
N ALA A 58 -14.53 -15.86 -9.59
CA ALA A 58 -13.71 -15.01 -10.47
C ALA A 58 -12.32 -15.61 -10.67
N GLU A 59 -11.69 -16.07 -9.60
CA GLU A 59 -10.38 -16.74 -9.65
C GLU A 59 -10.43 -18.01 -10.51
N ALA A 60 -11.48 -18.84 -10.32
CA ALA A 60 -11.69 -20.04 -11.15
C ALA A 60 -11.92 -19.72 -12.64
N LEU A 61 -12.42 -18.54 -12.95
CA LEU A 61 -12.60 -18.03 -14.32
C LEU A 61 -11.32 -17.40 -14.89
N GLY A 62 -10.25 -17.30 -14.10
CA GLY A 62 -8.98 -16.67 -14.49
C GLY A 62 -9.05 -15.13 -14.48
N PHE A 63 -9.93 -14.54 -13.69
CA PHE A 63 -9.96 -13.10 -13.47
C PHE A 63 -8.93 -12.72 -12.41
N TYR A 64 -8.45 -11.49 -12.47
CA TYR A 64 -7.63 -10.94 -11.40
C TYR A 64 -8.46 -10.76 -10.14
N VAL A 65 -8.00 -11.35 -9.02
CA VAL A 65 -8.69 -11.29 -7.72
C VAL A 65 -7.73 -10.73 -6.68
N LYS A 66 -8.24 -9.80 -5.87
CA LYS A 66 -7.55 -9.23 -4.75
C LYS A 66 -8.36 -9.40 -3.48
N TYR A 67 -7.74 -9.98 -2.46
CA TYR A 67 -8.32 -10.05 -1.13
C TYR A 67 -7.96 -8.75 -0.39
N ASN A 68 -8.91 -8.22 0.40
CA ASN A 68 -8.71 -7.02 1.17
C ASN A 68 -7.67 -7.27 2.27
N ALA A 69 -6.46 -6.80 2.06
CA ALA A 69 -5.35 -6.85 3.02
C ALA A 69 -4.83 -5.43 3.28
N PRO A 70 -4.29 -5.13 4.49
CA PRO A 70 -3.93 -3.77 4.90
C PRO A 70 -2.95 -3.05 3.97
N ASP A 71 -2.15 -3.77 3.21
CA ASP A 71 -1.06 -3.24 2.39
C ASP A 71 -1.39 -3.21 0.91
N ASP A 72 -2.67 -3.31 0.54
CA ASP A 72 -3.03 -3.63 -0.82
C ASP A 72 -3.66 -2.50 -1.61
N ILE A 73 -3.44 -2.64 -2.89
CA ILE A 73 -3.92 -1.84 -4.00
C ILE A 73 -5.42 -1.61 -3.88
N ASN A 74 -5.79 -0.35 -3.97
CA ASN A 74 -7.17 0.07 -3.94
C ASN A 74 -7.92 -0.40 -5.19
N PRO A 75 -9.22 -0.78 -5.06
CA PRO A 75 -10.02 -1.11 -6.22
C PRO A 75 -10.13 0.08 -7.16
N LYS A 76 -10.04 -0.21 -8.45
CA LYS A 76 -10.16 0.75 -9.54
C LYS A 76 -11.58 0.80 -10.08
N ALA A 77 -11.90 1.86 -10.79
CA ALA A 77 -13.13 1.95 -11.57
C ALA A 77 -13.29 0.72 -12.50
N GLY A 78 -14.43 0.08 -12.46
CA GLY A 78 -14.72 -1.16 -13.18
C GLY A 78 -14.54 -2.44 -12.36
N ASP A 79 -13.83 -2.39 -11.22
CA ASP A 79 -13.71 -3.56 -10.34
C ASP A 79 -15.03 -3.90 -9.66
N VAL A 80 -15.16 -5.17 -9.30
CA VAL A 80 -16.33 -5.71 -8.57
C VAL A 80 -15.89 -6.01 -7.14
N PHE A 81 -16.44 -5.28 -6.18
CA PHE A 81 -16.16 -5.56 -4.76
C PHE A 81 -17.04 -6.71 -4.24
N VAL A 82 -16.55 -7.43 -3.24
CA VAL A 82 -17.28 -8.46 -2.50
C VAL A 82 -17.23 -8.16 -1.02
N MET A 83 -18.40 -8.23 -0.38
CA MET A 83 -18.59 -7.89 1.03
C MET A 83 -19.18 -9.07 1.80
N ASP A 84 -18.64 -9.36 2.99
CA ASP A 84 -19.26 -10.25 3.96
C ASP A 84 -20.35 -9.49 4.72
N THR A 85 -21.56 -10.00 4.64
CA THR A 85 -22.75 -9.40 5.24
C THR A 85 -23.18 -10.05 6.54
N GLN A 86 -22.56 -11.18 6.94
CA GLN A 86 -22.96 -11.93 8.13
C GLN A 86 -22.90 -11.07 9.41
N ALA A 87 -21.79 -10.36 9.61
CA ALA A 87 -21.62 -9.52 10.80
C ALA A 87 -22.37 -8.19 10.75
N ILE A 88 -22.69 -7.68 9.54
CA ILE A 88 -23.26 -6.35 9.33
C ILE A 88 -24.77 -6.40 9.15
N TYR A 89 -25.26 -7.35 8.36
CA TYR A 89 -26.69 -7.46 8.00
C TYR A 89 -27.34 -8.77 8.50
N GLY A 90 -26.56 -9.70 9.06
CA GLY A 90 -27.08 -10.93 9.68
C GLY A 90 -27.42 -12.06 8.70
N HIS A 91 -26.91 -12.03 7.46
CA HIS A 91 -27.09 -13.09 6.48
C HIS A 91 -25.76 -13.45 5.78
N PRO A 92 -25.59 -14.71 5.32
CA PRO A 92 -24.31 -15.22 4.81
C PRO A 92 -24.14 -15.05 3.29
N TYR A 93 -25.04 -14.41 2.59
CA TYR A 93 -25.05 -14.40 1.13
C TYR A 93 -24.05 -13.43 0.52
N GLY A 94 -23.55 -12.50 1.32
CA GLY A 94 -22.67 -11.42 0.87
C GLY A 94 -23.41 -10.32 0.12
N HIS A 95 -22.66 -9.29 -0.26
CA HIS A 95 -23.12 -8.19 -1.09
C HIS A 95 -22.02 -7.78 -2.07
N THR A 96 -22.40 -7.18 -3.21
CA THR A 96 -21.48 -6.82 -4.28
C THR A 96 -22.02 -5.66 -5.11
N GLY A 97 -21.15 -5.07 -5.90
CA GLY A 97 -21.45 -4.02 -6.87
C GLY A 97 -20.20 -3.65 -7.66
N ILE A 98 -20.32 -2.64 -8.51
CA ILE A 98 -19.24 -2.20 -9.40
C ILE A 98 -18.69 -0.87 -8.90
N VAL A 99 -17.38 -0.79 -8.74
CA VAL A 99 -16.64 0.43 -8.40
C VAL A 99 -16.65 1.36 -9.60
N ILE A 100 -16.92 2.65 -9.39
CA ILE A 100 -17.10 3.61 -10.48
C ILE A 100 -16.08 4.75 -10.51
N GLU A 101 -15.22 4.83 -9.53
CA GLU A 101 -14.07 5.73 -9.44
C GLU A 101 -12.96 4.99 -8.70
N ASP A 102 -11.70 5.28 -9.02
CA ASP A 102 -10.58 4.73 -8.31
C ASP A 102 -10.68 5.09 -6.82
N SER A 103 -10.40 4.14 -5.94
CA SER A 103 -10.52 4.33 -4.50
C SER A 103 -9.42 5.25 -3.98
N ASP A 104 -9.77 6.07 -2.98
CA ASP A 104 -8.85 6.92 -2.21
C ASP A 104 -8.15 6.18 -1.05
N GLY A 105 -8.36 4.87 -0.92
CA GLY A 105 -7.85 4.04 0.18
C GLY A 105 -8.71 4.05 1.46
N TYR A 106 -9.71 4.90 1.52
CA TYR A 106 -10.63 5.00 2.67
C TYR A 106 -12.06 4.62 2.32
N THR A 107 -12.46 4.95 1.09
CA THR A 107 -13.82 4.70 0.58
C THR A 107 -13.79 4.18 -0.84
N ILE A 108 -14.89 3.51 -1.22
CA ILE A 108 -15.18 3.14 -2.60
C ILE A 108 -16.50 3.77 -3.01
N LYS A 109 -16.54 4.38 -4.19
CA LYS A 109 -17.76 4.84 -4.83
C LYS A 109 -18.24 3.75 -5.78
N THR A 110 -19.48 3.37 -5.65
CA THR A 110 -20.02 2.17 -6.31
C THR A 110 -21.36 2.43 -6.97
N ILE A 111 -21.74 1.52 -7.85
CA ILE A 111 -23.12 1.31 -8.26
C ILE A 111 -23.51 -0.12 -7.88
N GLU A 112 -24.62 -0.24 -7.20
CA GLU A 112 -25.08 -1.47 -6.57
C GLU A 112 -26.58 -1.67 -6.84
N GLN A 113 -27.02 -2.91 -6.81
CA GLN A 113 -28.44 -3.29 -6.82
C GLN A 113 -28.85 -3.85 -5.47
N ASN A 114 -30.15 -3.87 -5.22
CA ASN A 114 -30.74 -4.41 -4.01
C ASN A 114 -30.22 -3.76 -2.73
N ILE A 115 -30.05 -2.43 -2.77
CA ILE A 115 -29.73 -1.58 -1.63
C ILE A 115 -30.88 -0.58 -1.44
N ASP A 116 -31.69 -0.74 -0.45
CA ASP A 116 -32.71 0.23 -0.06
C ASP A 116 -32.53 0.77 1.35
N GLY A 117 -31.29 0.75 1.81
CA GLY A 117 -30.86 1.30 3.09
C GLY A 117 -31.18 0.40 4.28
N ASN A 118 -31.90 -0.67 4.16
CA ASN A 118 -32.34 -1.40 5.34
C ASN A 118 -32.42 -2.90 5.31
N LYS A 119 -32.24 -3.58 4.24
CA LYS A 119 -32.11 -5.05 4.20
C LYS A 119 -32.12 -5.52 2.75
N ASP A 120 -31.20 -6.39 2.40
CA ASP A 120 -31.36 -7.29 1.27
C ASP A 120 -32.67 -8.01 1.43
N SER A 121 -33.67 -7.60 0.69
CA SER A 121 -34.88 -8.35 0.57
C SER A 121 -34.69 -9.36 -0.55
N LEU A 122 -34.54 -10.63 -0.22
CA LEU A 122 -34.47 -11.72 -1.20
C LEU A 122 -35.71 -11.83 -2.08
N GLU A 123 -36.77 -11.12 -1.75
CA GLU A 123 -38.07 -11.23 -2.43
C GLU A 123 -38.35 -10.09 -3.40
N VAL A 124 -37.71 -8.94 -3.24
CA VAL A 124 -37.97 -7.77 -4.09
C VAL A 124 -36.63 -7.03 -4.32
N GLY A 125 -35.95 -7.37 -5.39
CA GLY A 125 -34.73 -6.66 -5.79
C GLY A 125 -34.95 -5.18 -6.04
N ALA A 126 -33.94 -4.38 -5.89
CA ALA A 126 -33.96 -2.93 -6.14
C ALA A 126 -33.05 -2.57 -7.32
N PRO A 127 -33.41 -1.52 -8.11
CA PRO A 127 -32.61 -1.10 -9.27
C PRO A 127 -31.24 -0.58 -8.86
N ALA A 128 -30.37 -0.43 -9.85
CA ALA A 128 -29.03 0.11 -9.68
C ALA A 128 -29.03 1.53 -9.10
N ARG A 129 -28.19 1.78 -8.10
CA ARG A 129 -28.07 3.06 -7.39
C ARG A 129 -26.62 3.38 -7.07
N TYR A 130 -26.30 4.67 -7.00
CA TYR A 130 -25.01 5.14 -6.47
C TYR A 130 -24.93 4.88 -4.97
N ASN A 131 -23.74 4.48 -4.54
CA ASN A 131 -23.42 4.34 -3.12
C ASN A 131 -21.96 4.76 -2.84
N THR A 132 -21.65 4.97 -1.57
CA THR A 132 -20.28 5.16 -1.07
C THR A 132 -20.11 4.29 0.17
N ARG A 133 -19.06 3.46 0.18
CA ARG A 133 -18.77 2.53 1.27
C ARG A 133 -17.38 2.77 1.83
N SER A 134 -17.19 2.54 3.13
CA SER A 134 -15.89 2.26 3.70
C SER A 134 -15.50 0.82 3.38
N PHE A 135 -14.27 0.43 3.70
CA PHE A 135 -13.81 -0.96 3.52
C PHE A 135 -14.36 -1.93 4.57
N ASN A 136 -15.20 -1.47 5.51
CA ASN A 136 -15.78 -2.34 6.54
C ASN A 136 -16.62 -3.46 5.90
N GLY A 137 -16.23 -4.72 6.18
CA GLY A 137 -16.87 -5.91 5.65
C GLY A 137 -16.49 -6.28 4.21
N ILE A 138 -15.75 -5.44 3.49
CA ILE A 138 -15.23 -5.81 2.17
C ILE A 138 -14.13 -6.86 2.37
N VAL A 139 -14.30 -8.02 1.74
CA VAL A 139 -13.36 -9.15 1.80
C VAL A 139 -12.43 -9.19 0.61
N GLY A 140 -12.71 -8.41 -0.43
CA GLY A 140 -11.87 -8.29 -1.61
C GLY A 140 -12.62 -7.73 -2.82
N TRP A 141 -11.94 -7.72 -3.95
CA TRP A 141 -12.49 -7.33 -5.25
C TRP A 141 -11.82 -8.11 -6.37
N PHE A 142 -12.43 -8.07 -7.54
CA PHE A 142 -11.86 -8.65 -8.75
C PHE A 142 -12.08 -7.75 -9.96
N SER A 143 -11.23 -7.90 -10.96
CA SER A 143 -11.32 -7.20 -12.24
C SER A 143 -11.77 -8.14 -13.35
N PHE A 144 -12.67 -7.68 -14.21
CA PHE A 144 -12.90 -8.33 -15.48
C PHE A 144 -11.68 -8.19 -16.41
N PRO A 145 -11.49 -9.08 -17.39
CA PRO A 145 -10.39 -8.99 -18.35
C PRO A 145 -10.71 -7.90 -19.41
N PHE A 146 -10.49 -6.65 -19.03
CA PHE A 146 -10.71 -5.50 -19.90
C PHE A 146 -9.71 -5.42 -21.05
N ASP A 147 -10.08 -4.81 -22.16
CA ASP A 147 -9.20 -4.66 -23.34
C ASP A 147 -7.94 -3.86 -23.02
N GLU A 148 -8.04 -2.82 -22.21
CA GLU A 148 -6.89 -2.04 -21.74
C GLU A 148 -5.97 -2.82 -20.77
N ASP A 149 -6.50 -3.84 -20.11
CA ASP A 149 -5.71 -4.73 -19.25
C ASP A 149 -4.86 -5.73 -20.07
N THR A 150 -5.13 -5.84 -21.40
CA THR A 150 -4.34 -6.63 -22.34
C THR A 150 -3.17 -5.87 -22.95
N VAL A 151 -3.07 -4.57 -22.76
CA VAL A 151 -1.81 -3.87 -22.90
C VAL A 151 -0.92 -4.44 -21.82
N GLU A 152 0.16 -5.13 -22.19
CA GLU A 152 1.23 -5.46 -21.26
C GLU A 152 1.70 -4.14 -20.61
N GLU A 153 1.02 -3.73 -19.54
CA GLU A 153 1.54 -2.64 -18.72
C GLU A 153 2.87 -3.15 -18.22
N ALA A 154 3.93 -2.45 -18.60
CA ALA A 154 5.28 -2.82 -18.24
C ALA A 154 5.31 -3.06 -16.72
N THR A 155 5.67 -4.28 -16.31
CA THR A 155 5.84 -4.64 -14.90
C THR A 155 7.26 -4.31 -14.45
N GLY A 156 7.46 -4.11 -13.16
CA GLY A 156 8.76 -3.73 -12.62
C GLY A 156 8.97 -2.23 -12.58
N TRP A 157 10.22 -1.82 -12.65
CA TRP A 157 10.61 -0.42 -12.59
C TRP A 157 10.28 0.30 -13.90
N ILE A 158 9.59 1.44 -13.78
CA ILE A 158 9.21 2.32 -14.89
C ILE A 158 9.64 3.74 -14.56
N GLU A 159 10.30 4.39 -15.48
CA GLU A 159 10.72 5.79 -15.38
C GLU A 159 9.87 6.65 -16.34
N ASP A 160 9.40 7.76 -15.83
CA ASP A 160 8.76 8.81 -16.62
C ASP A 160 9.33 10.19 -16.28
N GLU A 161 8.71 11.26 -16.75
CA GLU A 161 9.17 12.64 -16.54
C GLU A 161 9.12 13.08 -15.06
N ASN A 162 8.35 12.40 -14.22
CA ASN A 162 8.19 12.71 -12.79
C ASN A 162 9.06 11.84 -11.88
N GLY A 163 9.61 10.73 -12.40
CA GLY A 163 10.49 9.84 -11.64
C GLY A 163 10.24 8.35 -11.87
N TRP A 164 10.68 7.54 -10.89
CA TRP A 164 10.56 6.10 -10.93
C TRP A 164 9.33 5.61 -10.19
N THR A 165 8.58 4.74 -10.82
CA THR A 165 7.49 3.96 -10.22
C THR A 165 7.84 2.47 -10.27
N TYR A 166 7.17 1.66 -9.48
CA TYR A 166 7.26 0.20 -9.59
C TYR A 166 5.85 -0.36 -9.76
N ARG A 167 5.68 -1.15 -10.80
CA ARG A 167 4.43 -1.86 -11.04
C ARG A 167 4.60 -3.34 -10.69
N ASP A 168 3.64 -3.87 -9.98
CA ASP A 168 3.63 -5.28 -9.62
C ASP A 168 3.43 -6.20 -10.83
N GLU A 169 3.31 -7.48 -10.59
CA GLU A 169 3.10 -8.50 -11.63
C GLU A 169 1.80 -8.30 -12.44
N TYR A 170 0.93 -7.43 -12.00
CA TYR A 170 -0.33 -7.08 -12.64
C TYR A 170 -0.31 -5.68 -13.29
N GLY A 171 0.85 -5.05 -13.34
CA GLY A 171 1.02 -3.71 -13.88
C GLY A 171 0.50 -2.57 -12.99
N VAL A 172 0.21 -2.86 -11.71
CA VAL A 172 -0.35 -1.87 -10.78
C VAL A 172 0.75 -1.11 -10.04
N PRO A 173 0.70 0.25 -10.00
CA PRO A 173 1.67 1.02 -9.25
C PRO A 173 1.63 0.73 -7.75
N VAL A 174 2.81 0.55 -7.14
CA VAL A 174 2.96 0.41 -5.69
C VAL A 174 2.95 1.81 -5.06
N SER A 175 2.17 2.01 -4.00
CA SER A 175 2.05 3.30 -3.29
C SER A 175 2.38 3.21 -1.79
N VAL A 176 3.12 2.19 -1.38
CA VAL A 176 3.47 1.90 0.02
C VAL A 176 4.93 1.43 0.13
N TRP A 177 5.35 0.96 1.28
CA TRP A 177 6.59 0.22 1.42
C TRP A 177 6.54 -1.12 0.68
N LYS A 178 7.57 -1.40 -0.11
CA LYS A 178 7.71 -2.65 -0.87
C LYS A 178 9.13 -3.15 -0.85
N GLU A 179 9.30 -4.45 -0.60
CA GLU A 179 10.57 -5.13 -0.83
C GLU A 179 10.67 -5.57 -2.29
N ILE A 180 11.75 -5.13 -2.95
CA ILE A 180 12.03 -5.45 -4.35
C ILE A 180 13.47 -5.92 -4.45
N ASN A 181 13.68 -7.17 -4.87
CA ASN A 181 15.00 -7.78 -5.02
C ASN A 181 15.89 -7.66 -3.75
N GLY A 182 15.30 -7.79 -2.55
CA GLY A 182 16.00 -7.76 -1.26
C GLY A 182 16.32 -6.37 -0.72
N ALA A 183 15.84 -5.31 -1.37
CA ALA A 183 15.89 -3.93 -0.87
C ALA A 183 14.49 -3.39 -0.65
N TRP A 184 14.31 -2.63 0.44
CA TRP A 184 13.06 -1.96 0.73
C TRP A 184 13.03 -0.56 0.10
N TYR A 185 11.89 -0.21 -0.46
CA TYR A 185 11.60 1.07 -1.08
C TYR A 185 10.30 1.63 -0.52
N LYS A 186 10.19 2.94 -0.50
CA LYS A 186 8.93 3.61 -0.18
C LYS A 186 8.48 4.46 -1.35
N PHE A 187 7.19 4.42 -1.61
CA PHE A 187 6.54 5.17 -2.67
C PHE A 187 5.59 6.20 -2.06
N ASP A 188 5.41 7.32 -2.73
CA ASP A 188 4.41 8.32 -2.36
C ASP A 188 2.98 7.91 -2.77
N SER A 189 2.01 8.80 -2.54
CA SER A 189 0.60 8.55 -2.89
C SER A 189 0.35 8.44 -4.41
N ASP A 190 1.24 9.00 -5.21
CA ASP A 190 1.15 8.96 -6.67
C ASP A 190 1.93 7.76 -7.26
N GLY A 191 2.59 6.98 -6.39
CA GLY A 191 3.33 5.77 -6.73
C GLY A 191 4.77 6.03 -7.17
N TYR A 192 5.32 7.23 -6.94
CA TYR A 192 6.73 7.51 -7.21
C TYR A 192 7.61 7.17 -6.02
N ILE A 193 8.81 6.66 -6.34
CA ILE A 193 9.80 6.29 -5.33
C ILE A 193 10.30 7.53 -4.58
N LEU A 194 10.37 7.44 -3.25
CA LEU A 194 11.03 8.44 -2.44
C LEU A 194 12.55 8.25 -2.47
N THR A 195 13.30 9.34 -2.61
CA THR A 195 14.77 9.32 -2.67
C THR A 195 15.37 10.46 -1.86
N ASN A 196 16.54 10.25 -1.24
CA ASN A 196 17.23 11.24 -0.42
C ASN A 196 16.32 11.87 0.65
N GLU A 197 15.52 11.03 1.30
CA GLU A 197 14.48 11.49 2.23
C GLU A 197 14.48 10.70 3.52
N TRP A 198 14.22 11.41 4.63
CA TRP A 198 13.97 10.83 5.94
C TRP A 198 12.50 10.46 6.08
N VAL A 199 12.25 9.26 6.56
CA VAL A 199 10.89 8.73 6.77
C VAL A 199 10.74 8.31 8.22
N ALA A 200 9.74 8.86 8.90
CA ALA A 200 9.32 8.42 10.22
C ALA A 200 8.23 7.34 10.10
N LEU A 201 8.39 6.24 10.85
CA LEU A 201 7.39 5.19 10.99
C LEU A 201 7.49 4.58 12.39
N GLU A 202 6.40 4.56 13.17
CA GLU A 202 6.31 3.94 14.50
C GLU A 202 7.45 4.38 15.46
N ASP A 203 7.66 5.68 15.62
CA ASP A 203 8.73 6.26 16.44
C ASP A 203 10.17 5.93 16.01
N LYS A 204 10.36 5.37 14.82
CA LYS A 204 11.67 5.09 14.22
C LYS A 204 11.88 5.95 12.99
N TRP A 205 13.17 6.28 12.71
CA TRP A 205 13.57 6.98 11.51
C TRP A 205 14.27 6.05 10.53
N TYR A 206 14.00 6.26 9.25
CA TYR A 206 14.56 5.54 8.12
C TYR A 206 15.11 6.55 7.11
N TRP A 207 16.13 6.17 6.37
CA TRP A 207 16.66 6.96 5.28
C TRP A 207 16.52 6.24 3.96
N LEU A 208 15.95 6.92 2.97
CA LEU A 208 15.90 6.45 1.58
C LEU A 208 17.04 7.08 0.81
N LYS A 209 17.93 6.25 0.27
CA LYS A 209 19.13 6.67 -0.47
C LYS A 209 18.76 7.33 -1.81
N SER A 210 19.77 7.83 -2.54
CA SER A 210 19.56 8.42 -3.86
C SER A 210 19.01 7.44 -4.92
N ASP A 211 19.20 6.14 -4.72
CA ASP A 211 18.62 5.07 -5.53
C ASP A 211 17.26 4.59 -5.01
N GLY A 212 16.71 5.26 -4.00
CA GLY A 212 15.45 4.95 -3.33
C GLY A 212 15.50 3.78 -2.36
N ALA A 213 16.57 3.00 -2.35
CA ALA A 213 16.67 1.87 -1.43
C ALA A 213 16.83 2.35 0.02
N MET A 214 16.12 1.71 0.95
CA MET A 214 16.24 1.95 2.38
C MET A 214 17.66 1.69 2.86
N ALA A 215 18.22 2.63 3.61
CA ALA A 215 19.57 2.58 4.12
C ALA A 215 19.75 1.47 5.16
N LYS A 216 20.93 0.85 5.14
CA LYS A 216 21.44 -0.08 6.16
C LYS A 216 22.90 0.21 6.40
N GLY A 217 23.38 -0.07 7.63
CA GLY A 217 24.76 0.20 8.02
C GLY A 217 25.09 1.68 8.06
N TRP A 218 26.38 2.01 7.95
CA TRP A 218 26.87 3.37 7.98
C TRP A 218 26.51 4.16 6.71
N GLN A 219 25.95 5.37 6.90
CA GLN A 219 25.60 6.29 5.82
C GLN A 219 26.11 7.71 6.14
N ASN A 220 26.70 8.37 5.14
CA ASN A 220 27.01 9.79 5.24
C ASN A 220 25.89 10.59 4.56
N ILE A 221 25.16 11.36 5.35
CA ILE A 221 24.02 12.14 4.88
C ILE A 221 24.34 13.62 5.17
N ASN A 222 24.54 14.41 4.12
CA ASN A 222 24.88 15.83 4.22
C ASN A 222 26.10 16.13 5.13
N GLY A 223 27.12 15.27 5.10
CA GLY A 223 28.34 15.43 5.88
C GLY A 223 28.29 14.90 7.32
N LYS A 224 27.18 14.37 7.75
CA LYS A 224 27.01 13.69 9.03
C LYS A 224 26.91 12.19 8.83
N TRP A 225 27.50 11.41 9.75
CA TRP A 225 27.42 9.96 9.72
C TRP A 225 26.28 9.46 10.59
N TYR A 226 25.55 8.47 10.08
CA TYR A 226 24.45 7.77 10.73
C TYR A 226 24.65 6.27 10.60
N PHE A 227 24.07 5.52 11.51
CA PHE A 227 24.05 4.06 11.41
C PHE A 227 22.60 3.55 11.39
N PHE A 228 22.30 2.64 10.46
CA PHE A 228 21.00 2.01 10.33
C PHE A 228 21.11 0.50 10.59
N HIS A 229 20.17 -0.03 11.35
CA HIS A 229 20.06 -1.46 11.61
C HIS A 229 19.70 -2.25 10.34
N GLU A 230 19.70 -3.60 10.45
CA GLU A 230 19.27 -4.46 9.34
C GLU A 230 17.79 -4.28 8.98
N ASP A 231 16.95 -3.88 9.93
CA ASP A 231 15.55 -3.49 9.69
C ASP A 231 15.40 -2.09 9.09
N GLY A 232 16.50 -1.38 8.84
CA GLY A 232 16.55 -0.02 8.29
C GLY A 232 16.31 1.09 9.31
N SER A 233 16.03 0.79 10.57
CA SER A 233 15.84 1.82 11.60
C SER A 233 17.15 2.50 11.97
N MET A 234 17.12 3.84 12.14
CA MET A 234 18.26 4.63 12.60
C MET A 234 18.63 4.24 14.03
N HIS A 235 19.95 4.09 14.26
CA HIS A 235 20.50 3.82 15.58
C HIS A 235 20.75 5.11 16.36
N GLU A 236 20.47 5.09 17.64
CA GLU A 236 20.79 6.13 18.61
C GLU A 236 21.55 5.55 19.80
N GLY A 237 22.41 6.34 20.42
CA GLY A 237 23.18 5.93 21.60
C GLY A 237 24.49 5.24 21.27
N TRP A 238 24.94 4.35 22.17
CA TRP A 238 26.19 3.62 22.03
C TRP A 238 26.09 2.51 20.99
N LEU A 239 27.08 2.48 20.08
CA LEU A 239 27.22 1.46 19.04
C LEU A 239 28.56 0.77 19.14
N GLU A 240 28.58 -0.53 19.37
CA GLU A 240 29.77 -1.38 19.19
C GLU A 240 29.77 -1.93 17.76
N TYR A 241 30.82 -1.64 17.00
CA TYR A 241 30.95 -2.06 15.61
C TYR A 241 32.41 -2.39 15.29
N PHE A 242 32.71 -3.66 14.97
CA PHE A 242 34.06 -4.18 14.69
C PHE A 242 35.13 -3.74 15.73
N ASP A 243 34.95 -4.13 16.98
CA ASP A 243 35.85 -3.85 18.12
C ASP A 243 36.08 -2.34 18.43
N LYS A 244 35.26 -1.47 17.85
CA LYS A 244 35.26 -0.04 18.10
C LYS A 244 33.91 0.42 18.66
N VAL A 245 33.97 1.51 19.41
CA VAL A 245 32.77 2.06 20.06
C VAL A 245 32.55 3.48 19.54
N TYR A 246 31.30 3.72 19.16
CA TYR A 246 30.79 4.98 18.63
C TYR A 246 29.62 5.46 19.48
N TYR A 247 29.27 6.72 19.32
CA TYR A 247 28.05 7.26 19.92
C TYR A 247 27.28 8.07 18.88
N LEU A 248 26.02 7.71 18.70
CA LEU A 248 25.06 8.41 17.85
C LEU A 248 24.18 9.26 18.76
N THR A 249 23.97 10.55 18.41
CA THR A 249 23.23 11.47 19.27
C THR A 249 21.79 11.05 19.43
N ALA A 250 21.24 11.20 20.63
CA ALA A 250 19.82 10.96 20.88
C ALA A 250 18.98 11.97 20.09
N ASN A 251 17.90 11.53 19.49
CA ASN A 251 16.93 12.24 18.63
C ASN A 251 17.46 12.61 17.22
N ASP A 252 18.72 13.01 17.07
CA ASP A 252 19.26 13.38 15.75
C ASP A 252 19.96 12.20 15.06
N GLY A 253 20.50 11.24 15.82
CA GLY A 253 21.15 10.02 15.31
C GLY A 253 22.50 10.25 14.65
N ASP A 254 23.03 11.47 14.62
CA ASP A 254 24.33 11.75 14.00
C ASP A 254 25.51 11.33 14.88
N MET A 255 26.54 10.75 14.26
CA MET A 255 27.71 10.24 14.94
C MET A 255 28.56 11.39 15.53
N VAL A 256 28.87 11.27 16.82
CA VAL A 256 29.80 12.17 17.51
C VAL A 256 31.23 11.92 17.01
N SER A 257 31.94 12.99 16.62
CA SER A 257 33.33 12.90 16.19
C SER A 257 34.11 14.18 16.48
N ARG A 258 35.45 14.09 16.66
CA ARG A 258 36.36 15.21 16.90
C ARG A 258 36.02 16.07 18.12
N GLU A 259 35.37 15.48 19.12
CA GLU A 259 34.99 16.24 20.32
C GLU A 259 35.03 15.41 21.61
N CYS A 260 35.06 16.11 22.74
CA CYS A 260 34.73 15.55 24.04
C CYS A 260 33.23 15.76 24.31
N ARG A 261 32.54 14.71 24.70
CA ARG A 261 31.13 14.76 25.03
C ARG A 261 30.86 14.13 26.38
N GLN A 262 29.98 14.76 27.17
CA GLN A 262 29.51 14.21 28.43
C GLN A 262 28.27 13.36 28.11
N ILE A 263 28.31 12.07 28.51
CA ILE A 263 27.22 11.10 28.31
C ILE A 263 27.05 10.41 29.68
N ASP A 264 25.81 10.45 30.20
CA ASP A 264 25.45 9.88 31.51
C ASP A 264 26.35 10.33 32.66
N GLY A 265 26.86 11.60 32.61
CA GLY A 265 27.72 12.20 33.63
C GLY A 265 29.20 11.95 33.45
N GLU A 266 29.61 11.08 32.56
CA GLU A 266 31.03 10.76 32.26
C GLU A 266 31.47 11.43 30.97
N TRP A 267 32.78 11.84 30.92
CA TRP A 267 33.36 12.44 29.74
C TRP A 267 34.06 11.42 28.85
N TYR A 268 33.75 11.49 27.55
CA TYR A 268 34.30 10.65 26.49
C TYR A 268 34.88 11.52 25.39
N TYR A 269 35.98 11.07 24.79
CA TYR A 269 36.54 11.69 23.59
C TYR A 269 36.34 10.76 22.38
N PHE A 270 35.92 11.36 21.27
CA PHE A 270 35.76 10.71 19.98
C PHE A 270 36.72 11.28 18.96
N ASN A 271 37.49 10.44 18.30
CA ASN A 271 38.46 10.85 17.29
C ASN A 271 37.77 11.33 15.99
N GLU A 272 38.54 11.63 14.96
CA GLU A 272 38.03 12.12 13.67
C GLU A 272 37.14 11.10 12.94
N ASN A 273 37.29 9.80 13.22
CA ASN A 273 36.50 8.72 12.67
C ASN A 273 35.27 8.39 13.54
N GLY A 274 35.07 9.13 14.64
CA GLY A 274 33.96 8.87 15.58
C GLY A 274 34.25 7.75 16.58
N GLU A 275 35.45 7.18 16.60
CA GLU A 275 35.82 6.11 17.51
C GLU A 275 36.08 6.66 18.92
N ARG A 276 35.44 6.07 19.94
CA ARG A 276 35.73 6.38 21.34
C ARG A 276 37.16 5.96 21.67
N LEU A 277 37.97 6.90 22.17
CA LEU A 277 39.32 6.59 22.66
C LEU A 277 39.30 6.21 24.14
N GLU A 278 40.09 5.20 24.49
CA GLU A 278 40.35 4.85 25.89
C GLU A 278 41.20 5.93 26.57
N LYS A 279 41.05 6.10 27.89
CA LYS A 279 41.76 7.11 28.71
C LYS A 279 43.30 7.10 28.52
N ALA A 280 43.87 5.93 28.22
CA ALA A 280 45.31 5.76 28.00
C ALA A 280 45.86 6.45 26.74
N ASN A 281 45.00 6.82 25.84
CA ASN A 281 45.36 7.47 24.56
C ASN A 281 45.15 8.99 24.57
N ILE A 282 44.78 9.55 25.72
CA ILE A 282 44.54 10.99 25.87
C ILE A 282 45.62 11.57 26.77
N ASN A 283 46.52 12.41 26.22
CA ASN A 283 47.50 13.18 26.95
C ASN A 283 47.05 14.64 27.04
N VAL A 284 47.14 15.20 28.24
CA VAL A 284 46.85 16.63 28.46
C VAL A 284 48.13 17.31 28.84
N ASP A 285 48.54 18.37 28.11
CA ASP A 285 49.72 19.12 28.43
C ASP A 285 49.53 20.05 29.65
N GLU A 286 50.59 20.69 30.09
CA GLU A 286 50.57 21.61 31.24
C GLU A 286 49.64 22.81 31.04
N GLN A 287 49.27 23.12 29.82
CA GLN A 287 48.32 24.18 29.45
C GLN A 287 46.90 23.69 29.33
N GLY A 288 46.60 22.38 29.61
CA GLY A 288 45.29 21.78 29.50
C GLY A 288 44.89 21.40 28.07
N LYS A 289 45.81 21.40 27.11
CA LYS A 289 45.57 21.02 25.74
C LYS A 289 45.66 19.50 25.59
N ILE A 290 44.68 18.93 24.97
CA ILE A 290 44.57 17.49 24.69
C ILE A 290 45.42 17.15 23.46
N HIS A 291 46.26 16.12 23.58
CA HIS A 291 47.08 15.53 22.52
C HIS A 291 46.68 14.05 22.36
N PHE A 292 46.60 13.59 21.13
CA PHE A 292 46.19 12.24 20.77
C PHE A 292 47.35 11.44 20.21
#